data_55a0fb6f1f6a03a51754b374a79b2f31
#
_entry.id   55a0fb6f1f6a03a51754b374a79b2f31
#
_cell.length_a   1.000
_cell.length_b   1.000
_cell.length_c   1.000
_cell.angle_alpha   90.00
_cell.angle_beta   90.00
_cell.angle_gamma   90.00
#
_symmetry.space_group_name_H-M   'P 1'
#
loop_
_entity.id
_entity.type
_entity.pdbx_description
1 polymer ?
#
loop_
_entity_poly.entity_id
_entity_poly.type
_entity_poly.pdbx_seq_one_letter_code
_entity_poly.pdbx_strand_id
1 'polypeptide(L)'
;SKYGAIRHKLAEQVIQTYVVESATYRAGQNIDDAIKGLMEDGMDKAQATLQGIELFAPECAVIKVAGSECLDFVVDEAVQIFGGMGYSAESSVERAYRDSRINRIFEGTNEINRMLTVDMVLRRAMKGELDLMGPAMKVAGELMSIPEIKEPSNSPLGDEQNMLEGFKKTILMVAGSAAVSYTHLTLPTRDDV
;
A
#
# COMPACT_ATOMS: atom_id res chain seq x y z
N SER A 1 -0.91 -7.12 -30.10
CA SER A 1 -2.06 -7.98 -30.36
C SER A 1 -3.16 -7.21 -31.11
N LYS A 2 -3.94 -7.89 -31.96
CA LYS A 2 -5.13 -7.33 -32.62
C LYS A 2 -6.39 -7.48 -31.74
N TYR A 3 -6.36 -8.36 -30.76
CA TYR A 3 -7.51 -8.67 -29.91
C TYR A 3 -7.65 -7.63 -28.77
N GLY A 4 -8.86 -7.05 -28.65
CA GLY A 4 -9.16 -6.02 -27.64
C GLY A 4 -8.93 -6.50 -26.20
N ALA A 5 -9.36 -7.72 -25.88
CA ALA A 5 -9.17 -8.32 -24.56
C ALA A 5 -7.69 -8.44 -24.18
N ILE A 6 -6.82 -8.84 -25.14
CA ILE A 6 -5.38 -8.94 -24.87
C ILE A 6 -4.75 -7.55 -24.69
N ARG A 7 -5.19 -6.55 -25.45
CA ARG A 7 -4.71 -5.16 -25.25
C ARG A 7 -5.10 -4.62 -23.90
N HIS A 8 -6.32 -4.91 -23.43
CA HIS A 8 -6.76 -4.54 -22.10
C HIS A 8 -5.87 -5.17 -21.03
N LYS A 9 -5.65 -6.49 -21.07
CA LYS A 9 -4.77 -7.20 -20.14
C LYS A 9 -3.36 -6.62 -20.09
N LEU A 10 -2.77 -6.33 -21.25
CA LEU A 10 -1.44 -5.70 -21.34
C LEU A 10 -1.43 -4.28 -20.73
N ALA A 11 -2.49 -3.50 -20.96
CA ALA A 11 -2.61 -2.17 -20.37
C ALA A 11 -2.69 -2.24 -18.83
N GLU A 12 -3.53 -3.14 -18.28
CA GLU A 12 -3.66 -3.34 -16.84
C GLU A 12 -2.32 -3.76 -16.20
N GLN A 13 -1.58 -4.68 -16.82
CA GLN A 13 -0.25 -5.09 -16.35
C GLN A 13 0.70 -3.89 -16.25
N VAL A 14 0.75 -3.05 -17.29
CA VAL A 14 1.60 -1.86 -17.32
C VAL A 14 1.19 -0.86 -16.25
N ILE A 15 -0.11 -0.60 -16.11
CA ILE A 15 -0.65 0.35 -15.13
C ILE A 15 -0.30 -0.11 -13.70
N GLN A 16 -0.58 -1.37 -13.36
CA GLN A 16 -0.31 -1.88 -12.02
C GLN A 16 1.19 -1.91 -11.70
N THR A 17 2.01 -2.32 -12.66
CA THR A 17 3.48 -2.29 -12.51
C THR A 17 3.98 -0.87 -12.27
N TYR A 18 3.52 0.10 -13.06
CA TYR A 18 3.88 1.49 -12.90
C TYR A 18 3.50 2.08 -11.55
N VAL A 19 2.30 1.74 -11.05
CA VAL A 19 1.83 2.19 -9.73
C VAL A 19 2.71 1.65 -8.61
N VAL A 20 3.01 0.34 -8.63
CA VAL A 20 3.86 -0.29 -7.60
C VAL A 20 5.29 0.23 -7.67
N GLU A 21 5.86 0.36 -8.87
CA GLU A 21 7.19 0.92 -9.08
C GLU A 21 7.27 2.36 -8.54
N SER A 22 6.29 3.20 -8.89
CA SER A 22 6.21 4.59 -8.42
C SER A 22 6.11 4.67 -6.89
N ALA A 23 5.30 3.81 -6.26
CA ALA A 23 5.19 3.73 -4.81
C ALA A 23 6.51 3.32 -4.15
N THR A 24 7.21 2.34 -4.75
CA THR A 24 8.49 1.83 -4.24
C THR A 24 9.58 2.90 -4.28
N TYR A 25 9.73 3.61 -5.41
CA TYR A 25 10.69 4.70 -5.52
C TYR A 25 10.35 5.87 -4.61
N ARG A 26 9.06 6.19 -4.44
CA ARG A 26 8.64 7.23 -3.50
C ARG A 26 8.97 6.85 -2.06
N ALA A 27 8.71 5.63 -1.64
CA ALA A 27 9.05 5.17 -0.30
C ALA A 27 10.57 5.16 -0.07
N GLY A 28 11.35 4.70 -1.06
CA GLY A 28 12.81 4.76 -0.99
C GLY A 28 13.32 6.19 -0.81
N GLN A 29 12.83 7.14 -1.60
CA GLN A 29 13.20 8.55 -1.48
C GLN A 29 12.81 9.13 -0.11
N ASN A 30 11.62 8.82 0.39
CA ASN A 30 11.18 9.28 1.70
C ASN A 30 12.08 8.75 2.84
N ILE A 31 12.55 7.50 2.73
CA ILE A 31 13.50 6.91 3.69
C ILE A 31 14.85 7.63 3.62
N ASP A 32 15.37 7.85 2.41
CA ASP A 32 16.65 8.54 2.21
C ASP A 32 16.60 9.98 2.75
N ASP A 33 15.51 10.70 2.50
CA ASP A 33 15.30 12.06 3.00
C ASP A 33 15.21 12.08 4.53
N ALA A 34 14.52 11.11 5.14
CA ALA A 34 14.44 11.00 6.60
C ALA A 34 15.82 10.69 7.23
N ILE A 35 16.56 9.74 6.66
CA ILE A 35 17.93 9.43 7.12
C ILE A 35 18.81 10.66 7.06
N LYS A 36 18.75 11.40 5.95
CA LYS A 36 19.53 12.62 5.77
C LYS A 36 19.16 13.68 6.81
N GLY A 37 17.85 13.92 7.05
CA GLY A 37 17.40 14.87 8.07
C GLY A 37 17.89 14.50 9.47
N LEU A 38 17.78 13.22 9.86
CA LEU A 38 18.27 12.74 11.15
C LEU A 38 19.79 12.91 11.32
N MET A 39 20.57 12.74 10.24
CA MET A 39 22.01 12.98 10.26
C MET A 39 22.33 14.47 10.36
N GLU A 40 21.58 15.34 9.70
CA GLU A 40 21.72 16.81 9.80
C GLU A 40 21.39 17.30 11.22
N ASP A 41 20.48 16.63 11.93
CA ASP A 41 20.16 16.86 13.33
C ASP A 41 21.24 16.31 14.31
N GLY A 42 22.32 15.73 13.79
CA GLY A 42 23.47 15.27 14.57
C GLY A 42 23.42 13.80 14.97
N MET A 43 22.47 13.02 14.44
CA MET A 43 22.41 11.58 14.72
C MET A 43 23.52 10.83 13.98
N ASP A 44 24.09 9.79 14.62
CA ASP A 44 25.00 8.87 13.98
C ASP A 44 24.35 8.14 12.80
N LYS A 45 25.10 7.91 11.72
CA LYS A 45 24.61 7.32 10.48
C LYS A 45 23.90 5.96 10.69
N ALA A 46 24.42 5.11 11.55
CA ALA A 46 23.83 3.79 11.80
C ALA A 46 22.46 3.93 12.50
N GLN A 47 22.37 4.80 13.49
CA GLN A 47 21.14 5.10 14.19
C GLN A 47 20.11 5.80 13.28
N ALA A 48 20.55 6.80 12.49
CA ALA A 48 19.72 7.50 11.53
C ALA A 48 19.13 6.54 10.48
N THR A 49 19.96 5.58 10.00
CA THR A 49 19.49 4.55 9.05
C THR A 49 18.40 3.67 9.65
N LEU A 50 18.63 3.15 10.87
CA LEU A 50 17.63 2.31 11.55
C LEU A 50 16.33 3.07 11.79
N GLN A 51 16.42 4.29 12.31
CA GLN A 51 15.23 5.10 12.61
C GLN A 51 14.50 5.55 11.35
N GLY A 52 15.22 5.91 10.29
CA GLY A 52 14.63 6.27 9.00
C GLY A 52 13.86 5.12 8.36
N ILE A 53 14.39 3.88 8.42
CA ILE A 53 13.70 2.69 7.95
C ILE A 53 12.47 2.40 8.83
N GLU A 54 12.61 2.47 10.16
CA GLU A 54 11.52 2.22 11.09
C GLU A 54 10.35 3.21 10.88
N LEU A 55 10.65 4.45 10.55
CA LEU A 55 9.64 5.49 10.29
C LEU A 55 8.70 5.08 9.16
N PHE A 56 9.21 4.44 8.11
CA PHE A 56 8.44 4.02 6.93
C PHE A 56 8.11 2.51 6.90
N ALA A 57 8.21 1.82 8.05
CA ALA A 57 7.89 0.40 8.13
C ALA A 57 6.43 0.06 7.71
N PRO A 58 5.39 0.86 8.05
CA PRO A 58 4.03 0.62 7.57
C PRO A 58 3.92 0.70 6.05
N GLU A 59 4.55 1.70 5.43
CA GLU A 59 4.57 1.88 3.98
C GLU A 59 5.29 0.72 3.28
N CYS A 60 6.42 0.27 3.82
CA CYS A 60 7.15 -0.89 3.32
C CYS A 60 6.28 -2.17 3.38
N ALA A 61 5.53 -2.37 4.47
CA ALA A 61 4.62 -3.50 4.59
C ALA A 61 3.49 -3.45 3.56
N VAL A 62 2.89 -2.27 3.32
CA VAL A 62 1.88 -2.06 2.27
C VAL A 62 2.45 -2.34 0.88
N ILE A 63 3.65 -1.82 0.59
CA ILE A 63 4.30 -2.01 -0.72
C ILE A 63 4.67 -3.48 -0.93
N LYS A 64 5.13 -4.20 0.10
CA LYS A 64 5.40 -5.64 0.02
C LYS A 64 4.15 -6.41 -0.38
N VAL A 65 3.00 -6.11 0.23
CA VAL A 65 1.72 -6.74 -0.12
C VAL A 65 1.31 -6.38 -1.55
N ALA A 66 1.24 -5.09 -1.87
CA ALA A 66 0.81 -4.61 -3.18
C ALA A 66 1.73 -5.12 -4.30
N GLY A 67 3.05 -5.10 -4.09
CA GLY A 67 4.03 -5.56 -5.07
C GLY A 67 3.94 -7.05 -5.35
N SER A 68 3.81 -7.87 -4.31
CA SER A 68 3.69 -9.32 -4.49
C SER A 68 2.35 -9.73 -5.13
N GLU A 69 1.28 -9.00 -4.88
CA GLU A 69 -0.03 -9.24 -5.51
C GLU A 69 -0.06 -8.72 -6.96
N CYS A 70 0.58 -7.59 -7.23
CA CYS A 70 0.78 -7.11 -8.59
C CYS A 70 1.60 -8.10 -9.42
N LEU A 71 2.69 -8.63 -8.86
CA LEU A 71 3.51 -9.65 -9.53
C LEU A 71 2.69 -10.89 -9.86
N ASP A 72 1.88 -11.39 -8.91
CA ASP A 72 0.99 -12.54 -9.14
C ASP A 72 0.00 -12.27 -10.28
N PHE A 73 -0.65 -11.11 -10.27
CA PHE A 73 -1.55 -10.69 -11.34
C PHE A 73 -0.86 -10.61 -12.69
N VAL A 74 0.32 -9.98 -12.76
CA VAL A 74 1.05 -9.78 -14.02
C VAL A 74 1.48 -11.11 -14.62
N VAL A 75 2.00 -12.05 -13.82
CA VAL A 75 2.45 -13.34 -14.33
C VAL A 75 1.28 -14.27 -14.68
N ASP A 76 0.17 -14.22 -13.94
CA ASP A 76 -1.04 -14.98 -14.26
C ASP A 76 -1.62 -14.53 -15.61
N GLU A 77 -1.77 -13.23 -15.80
CA GLU A 77 -2.21 -12.66 -17.07
C GLU A 77 -1.22 -12.94 -18.22
N ALA A 78 0.08 -13.00 -17.93
CA ALA A 78 1.07 -13.38 -18.92
C ALA A 78 0.87 -14.83 -19.37
N VAL A 79 0.65 -15.77 -18.45
CA VAL A 79 0.31 -17.18 -18.81
C VAL A 79 -0.94 -17.21 -19.67
N GLN A 80 -1.99 -16.46 -19.31
CA GLN A 80 -3.23 -16.40 -20.06
C GLN A 80 -3.03 -15.85 -21.48
N ILE A 81 -2.18 -14.82 -21.65
CA ILE A 81 -1.85 -14.22 -22.95
C ILE A 81 -1.08 -15.19 -23.84
N PHE A 82 -0.16 -15.96 -23.26
CA PHE A 82 0.62 -16.98 -23.99
C PHE A 82 -0.19 -18.25 -24.27
N GLY A 83 -1.35 -18.42 -23.61
CA GLY A 83 -2.19 -19.61 -23.76
C GLY A 83 -1.48 -20.88 -23.29
N GLY A 84 -1.79 -22.02 -23.89
CA GLY A 84 -1.19 -23.31 -23.52
C GLY A 84 0.34 -23.30 -23.47
N MET A 85 0.98 -22.55 -24.35
CA MET A 85 2.45 -22.35 -24.32
C MET A 85 2.95 -21.69 -23.07
N GLY A 86 2.20 -20.72 -22.51
CA GLY A 86 2.54 -20.06 -21.25
C GLY A 86 2.57 -20.98 -20.03
N TYR A 87 1.89 -22.11 -20.11
CA TYR A 87 1.84 -23.14 -19.06
C TYR A 87 2.86 -24.27 -19.27
N SER A 88 3.54 -24.31 -20.42
CA SER A 88 4.57 -25.29 -20.69
C SER A 88 5.85 -24.99 -19.94
N ALA A 89 6.50 -26.01 -19.37
CA ALA A 89 7.81 -25.89 -18.70
C ALA A 89 8.93 -25.36 -19.60
N GLU A 90 8.75 -25.37 -20.91
CA GLU A 90 9.66 -24.79 -21.90
C GLU A 90 9.56 -23.27 -21.97
N SER A 91 8.47 -22.69 -21.41
CA SER A 91 8.20 -21.25 -21.42
C SER A 91 8.81 -20.57 -20.20
N SER A 92 9.49 -19.44 -20.43
CA SER A 92 9.97 -18.59 -19.34
C SER A 92 8.82 -18.01 -18.50
N VAL A 93 7.63 -17.89 -19.08
CA VAL A 93 6.43 -17.37 -18.41
C VAL A 93 5.93 -18.33 -17.33
N GLU A 94 5.95 -19.66 -17.59
CA GLU A 94 5.62 -20.68 -16.58
C GLU A 94 6.52 -20.55 -15.35
N ARG A 95 7.83 -20.40 -15.58
CA ARG A 95 8.79 -20.23 -14.48
C ARG A 95 8.51 -18.97 -13.68
N ALA A 96 8.28 -17.84 -14.35
CA ALA A 96 7.94 -16.59 -13.68
C ALA A 96 6.65 -16.72 -12.83
N TYR A 97 5.63 -17.40 -13.36
CA TYR A 97 4.39 -17.69 -12.63
C TYR A 97 4.64 -18.53 -11.38
N ARG A 98 5.42 -19.60 -11.50
CA ARG A 98 5.81 -20.46 -10.38
C ARG A 98 6.60 -19.70 -9.31
N ASP A 99 7.60 -18.94 -9.72
CA ASP A 99 8.51 -18.22 -8.83
C ASP A 99 7.80 -17.04 -8.12
N SER A 100 6.78 -16.46 -8.70
CA SER A 100 6.01 -15.37 -8.09
C SER A 100 5.29 -15.80 -6.81
N ARG A 101 4.85 -17.04 -6.72
CA ARG A 101 3.96 -17.52 -5.65
C ARG A 101 4.57 -17.39 -4.25
N ILE A 102 5.86 -17.60 -4.10
CA ILE A 102 6.55 -17.54 -2.82
C ILE A 102 6.56 -16.11 -2.23
N ASN A 103 6.50 -15.08 -3.08
CA ASN A 103 6.55 -13.68 -2.65
C ASN A 103 5.39 -13.26 -1.73
N ARG A 104 4.27 -13.97 -1.77
CA ARG A 104 3.14 -13.73 -0.87
C ARG A 104 3.26 -14.49 0.46
N ILE A 105 4.29 -15.34 0.62
CA ILE A 105 4.46 -16.22 1.78
C ILE A 105 5.65 -15.78 2.63
N PHE A 106 6.83 -15.57 2.02
CA PHE A 106 8.06 -15.28 2.75
C PHE A 106 8.11 -13.83 3.27
N GLU A 107 9.04 -13.55 4.20
CA GLU A 107 9.22 -12.23 4.84
C GLU A 107 7.94 -11.70 5.51
N GLY A 108 7.21 -12.61 6.14
CA GLY A 108 5.86 -12.39 6.63
C GLY A 108 4.83 -12.55 5.50
N THR A 109 3.81 -13.37 5.71
CA THR A 109 2.75 -13.54 4.71
C THR A 109 2.05 -12.20 4.46
N ASN A 110 1.36 -12.09 3.33
CA ASN A 110 0.62 -10.86 3.04
C ASN A 110 -0.44 -10.56 4.11
N GLU A 111 -1.06 -11.58 4.69
CA GLU A 111 -2.02 -11.45 5.79
C GLU A 111 -1.34 -10.85 7.04
N ILE A 112 -0.16 -11.36 7.40
CA ILE A 112 0.63 -10.85 8.53
C ILE A 112 1.01 -9.38 8.28
N ASN A 113 1.50 -9.04 7.08
CA ASN A 113 1.88 -7.67 6.75
C ASN A 113 0.69 -6.71 6.77
N ARG A 114 -0.52 -7.14 6.35
CA ARG A 114 -1.74 -6.34 6.48
C ARG A 114 -2.08 -6.05 7.94
N MET A 115 -2.03 -7.07 8.80
CA MET A 115 -2.27 -6.90 10.24
C MET A 115 -1.19 -6.01 10.89
N LEU A 116 0.07 -6.24 10.55
CA LEU A 116 1.21 -5.46 11.05
C LEU A 116 1.08 -3.97 10.69
N THR A 117 0.66 -3.64 9.48
CA THR A 117 0.42 -2.25 9.05
C THR A 117 -0.58 -1.56 9.96
N VAL A 118 -1.73 -2.21 10.21
CA VAL A 118 -2.78 -1.66 11.10
C VAL A 118 -2.27 -1.49 12.52
N ASP A 119 -1.60 -2.51 13.06
CA ASP A 119 -1.03 -2.48 14.41
C ASP A 119 -0.01 -1.35 14.59
N MET A 120 0.92 -1.18 13.65
CA MET A 120 1.92 -0.10 13.67
C MET A 120 1.27 1.29 13.64
N VAL A 121 0.29 1.51 12.76
CA VAL A 121 -0.41 2.79 12.65
C VAL A 121 -1.17 3.11 13.94
N LEU A 122 -1.91 2.14 14.49
CA LEU A 122 -2.66 2.33 15.74
C LEU A 122 -1.75 2.55 16.94
N ARG A 123 -0.64 1.82 17.06
CA ARG A 123 0.34 2.03 18.15
C ARG A 123 0.95 3.43 18.09
N ARG A 124 1.29 3.93 16.91
CA ARG A 124 1.80 5.31 16.75
C ARG A 124 0.76 6.34 17.12
N ALA A 125 -0.50 6.12 16.74
CA ALA A 125 -1.59 7.00 17.13
C ALA A 125 -1.80 7.02 18.66
N MET A 126 -1.76 5.86 19.33
CA MET A 126 -1.88 5.77 20.79
C MET A 126 -0.71 6.41 21.53
N LYS A 127 0.50 6.40 20.95
CA LYS A 127 1.67 7.09 21.52
C LYS A 127 1.69 8.59 21.25
N GLY A 128 0.75 9.12 20.45
CA GLY A 128 0.73 10.51 20.04
C GLY A 128 1.77 10.88 18.97
N GLU A 129 2.42 9.88 18.36
CA GLU A 129 3.39 10.06 17.27
C GLU A 129 2.69 10.31 15.92
N LEU A 130 1.41 9.96 15.83
CA LEU A 130 0.56 10.15 14.65
C LEU A 130 -0.80 10.68 15.09
N ASP A 131 -1.17 11.88 14.64
CA ASP A 131 -2.53 12.39 14.84
C ASP A 131 -3.51 11.72 13.86
N LEU A 132 -4.17 10.67 14.32
CA LEU A 132 -5.21 9.97 13.59
C LEU A 132 -6.60 10.47 13.96
N MET A 133 -6.80 10.89 15.22
CA MET A 133 -8.11 11.24 15.75
C MET A 133 -8.60 12.60 15.26
N GLY A 134 -7.72 13.60 15.21
CA GLY A 134 -8.08 14.94 14.74
C GLY A 134 -8.64 14.92 13.32
N PRO A 135 -7.90 14.39 12.31
CA PRO A 135 -8.41 14.23 10.96
C PRO A 135 -9.67 13.34 10.85
N ALA A 136 -9.78 12.27 11.64
CA ALA A 136 -10.96 11.40 11.63
C ALA A 136 -12.21 12.13 12.15
N MET A 137 -12.08 12.89 13.23
CA MET A 137 -13.19 13.72 13.79
C MET A 137 -13.60 14.83 12.82
N LYS A 138 -12.64 15.45 12.11
CA LYS A 138 -12.93 16.45 11.08
C LYS A 138 -13.77 15.85 9.96
N VAL A 139 -13.38 14.69 9.45
CA VAL A 139 -14.13 13.98 8.40
C VAL A 139 -15.53 13.58 8.89
N ALA A 140 -15.66 13.09 10.12
CA ALA A 140 -16.96 12.78 10.72
C ALA A 140 -17.87 14.01 10.81
N GLY A 141 -17.30 15.17 11.16
CA GLY A 141 -18.04 16.45 11.16
C GLY A 141 -18.49 16.89 9.76
N GLU A 142 -17.63 16.71 8.75
CA GLU A 142 -17.96 17.02 7.35
C GLU A 142 -19.12 16.17 6.84
N LEU A 143 -19.23 14.90 7.24
CA LEU A 143 -20.31 14.01 6.84
C LEU A 143 -21.67 14.36 7.45
N MET A 144 -21.65 15.04 8.62
CA MET A 144 -22.88 15.54 9.25
C MET A 144 -23.31 16.91 8.69
N SER A 145 -22.47 17.55 7.88
CA SER A 145 -22.77 18.78 7.18
C SER A 145 -23.49 18.50 5.85
N ILE A 146 -24.15 19.54 5.29
CA ILE A 146 -24.75 19.45 3.96
C ILE A 146 -23.62 19.20 2.95
N PRO A 147 -23.70 18.17 2.09
CA PRO A 147 -22.68 17.89 1.11
C PRO A 147 -22.48 19.09 0.17
N GLU A 148 -21.28 19.66 0.17
CA GLU A 148 -20.92 20.61 -0.88
C GLU A 148 -20.73 19.83 -2.20
N ILE A 149 -21.56 20.15 -3.18
CA ILE A 149 -21.37 19.65 -4.54
C ILE A 149 -20.16 20.41 -5.10
N LYS A 150 -19.01 19.74 -5.13
CA LYS A 150 -17.83 20.30 -5.78
C LYS A 150 -18.08 20.46 -7.27
N GLU A 151 -17.84 21.64 -7.79
CA GLU A 151 -17.87 21.85 -9.24
C GLU A 151 -16.80 20.97 -9.93
N PRO A 152 -17.06 20.51 -11.17
CA PRO A 152 -16.11 19.76 -11.94
C PRO A 152 -14.80 20.55 -12.05
N SER A 153 -13.67 19.92 -11.76
CA SER A 153 -12.37 20.55 -11.82
C SER A 153 -11.97 20.76 -13.30
N ASN A 154 -11.51 21.96 -13.64
CA ASN A 154 -10.92 22.24 -14.95
C ASN A 154 -9.47 21.70 -15.09
N SER A 155 -8.95 21.03 -14.09
CA SER A 155 -7.64 20.36 -14.14
C SER A 155 -7.74 19.05 -14.92
N PRO A 156 -6.74 18.68 -15.73
CA PRO A 156 -6.74 17.41 -16.49
C PRO A 156 -6.90 16.13 -15.63
N LEU A 157 -6.62 16.19 -14.33
CA LEU A 157 -6.72 15.08 -13.38
C LEU A 157 -7.54 15.47 -12.13
N GLY A 158 -8.42 16.45 -12.25
CA GLY A 158 -9.13 17.00 -11.10
C GLY A 158 -10.14 16.03 -10.49
N ASP A 159 -10.81 15.25 -11.30
CA ASP A 159 -11.78 14.26 -10.85
C ASP A 159 -11.07 13.10 -10.13
N GLU A 160 -9.93 12.64 -10.64
CA GLU A 160 -9.10 11.61 -10.02
C GLU A 160 -8.52 12.11 -8.69
N GLN A 161 -8.09 13.36 -8.61
CA GLN A 161 -7.63 13.96 -7.36
C GLN A 161 -8.76 14.03 -6.33
N ASN A 162 -9.96 14.44 -6.71
CA ASN A 162 -11.14 14.44 -5.84
C ASN A 162 -11.49 13.03 -5.35
N MET A 163 -11.39 12.03 -6.22
CA MET A 163 -11.60 10.64 -5.86
C MET A 163 -10.56 10.13 -4.85
N LEU A 164 -9.28 10.45 -5.04
CA LEU A 164 -8.21 10.12 -4.10
C LEU A 164 -8.42 10.77 -2.72
N GLU A 165 -8.88 12.02 -2.69
CA GLU A 165 -9.25 12.67 -1.42
C GLU A 165 -10.44 11.96 -0.75
N GLY A 166 -11.42 11.52 -1.52
CA GLY A 166 -12.52 10.70 -1.03
C GLY A 166 -12.05 9.39 -0.39
N PHE A 167 -11.11 8.68 -1.02
CA PHE A 167 -10.50 7.47 -0.45
C PHE A 167 -9.73 7.76 0.85
N LYS A 168 -8.96 8.84 0.91
CA LYS A 168 -8.26 9.24 2.14
C LYS A 168 -9.25 9.49 3.28
N LYS A 169 -10.35 10.19 3.03
CA LYS A 169 -11.42 10.42 4.01
C LYS A 169 -12.05 9.09 4.46
N THR A 170 -12.34 8.19 3.54
CA THR A 170 -12.89 6.87 3.86
C THR A 170 -11.93 6.05 4.74
N ILE A 171 -10.63 6.07 4.45
CA ILE A 171 -9.61 5.41 5.28
C ILE A 171 -9.60 6.00 6.70
N LEU A 172 -9.64 7.34 6.84
CA LEU A 172 -9.67 8.01 8.13
C LEU A 172 -10.92 7.65 8.95
N MET A 173 -12.09 7.55 8.30
CA MET A 173 -13.33 7.13 8.95
C MET A 173 -13.23 5.70 9.48
N VAL A 174 -12.79 4.78 8.62
CA VAL A 174 -12.64 3.36 8.99
C VAL A 174 -11.59 3.21 10.10
N ALA A 175 -10.46 3.89 9.98
CA ALA A 175 -9.41 3.89 10.99
C ALA A 175 -9.89 4.49 12.32
N GLY A 176 -10.63 5.60 12.30
CA GLY A 176 -11.22 6.20 13.48
C GLY A 176 -12.23 5.27 14.16
N SER A 177 -13.12 4.63 13.40
CA SER A 177 -14.06 3.64 13.92
C SER A 177 -13.35 2.42 14.51
N ALA A 178 -12.31 1.93 13.83
CA ALA A 178 -11.50 0.83 14.31
C ALA A 178 -10.75 1.18 15.60
N ALA A 179 -10.18 2.38 15.71
CA ALA A 179 -9.49 2.85 16.90
C ALA A 179 -10.42 2.89 18.12
N VAL A 180 -11.66 3.34 17.96
CA VAL A 180 -12.68 3.33 19.02
C VAL A 180 -13.05 1.89 19.41
N SER A 181 -13.22 0.99 18.44
CA SER A 181 -13.53 -0.41 18.70
C SER A 181 -12.36 -1.19 19.27
N TYR A 182 -11.12 -0.82 18.89
CA TYR A 182 -9.89 -1.48 19.32
C TYR A 182 -9.61 -1.34 20.82
N THR A 183 -10.10 -0.30 21.47
CA THR A 183 -10.06 -0.16 22.94
C THR A 183 -10.86 -1.26 23.65
N HIS A 184 -11.70 -2.00 22.92
CA HIS A 184 -12.54 -3.08 23.42
C HIS A 184 -12.15 -4.47 22.89
N LEU A 185 -11.23 -4.54 21.92
CA LEU A 185 -10.75 -5.78 21.32
C LEU A 185 -9.28 -6.00 21.73
N THR A 186 -9.05 -6.93 22.64
CA THR A 186 -7.70 -7.47 22.83
C THR A 186 -7.32 -8.26 21.57
N LEU A 187 -6.36 -7.77 20.80
CA LEU A 187 -5.75 -8.58 19.75
C LEU A 187 -5.09 -9.81 20.42
N PRO A 188 -5.13 -10.99 19.76
CA PRO A 188 -4.36 -12.14 20.22
C PRO A 188 -2.90 -11.69 20.38
N THR A 189 -2.35 -11.95 21.54
CA THR A 189 -0.94 -11.70 21.83
C THR A 189 -0.09 -12.63 20.97
N ARG A 190 1.18 -12.26 20.74
CA ARG A 190 2.13 -13.02 19.92
C ARG A 190 2.31 -14.48 20.37
N ASP A 191 1.77 -14.82 21.54
CA ASP A 191 1.86 -16.14 22.17
C ASP A 191 0.67 -17.05 21.77
N ASP A 192 -0.30 -16.54 20.98
CA ASP A 192 -1.50 -17.28 20.57
C ASP A 192 -1.46 -17.78 19.11
N VAL A 193 -0.26 -17.73 18.45
CA VAL A 193 -0.07 -18.18 17.04
C VAL A 193 1.03 -19.24 16.95
#